data_6a47ae13e0113db8c84edeb4c2c4868a
#
_entry.id   6a47ae13e0113db8c84edeb4c2c4868a
#
_cell.length_a   1.000
_cell.length_b   1.000
_cell.length_c   1.000
_cell.angle_alpha   90.00
_cell.angle_beta   90.00
_cell.angle_gamma   90.00
#
_symmetry.space_group_name_H-M   'P 1'
#
loop_
_entity.id
_entity.type
_entity.pdbx_description
1 polymer ?
#
loop_
_entity_poly.entity_id
_entity_poly.type
_entity_poly.pdbx_seq_one_letter_code
_entity_poly.pdbx_strand_id
1 'polypeptide(L)'
;METIVFYIDSEQSKQNALLSLTNIGPEIKRETSLLFVTNNEYYLEMRNLDPQYFEGIIFDNLMFISIGEDSLSHAVKEAINNLYTDLIIINPIHILKYGAVSEMRRIFNDGHYGFVGNSLKSVGKAQDLYSNPVITDLINVTEYSEREIDTLTDMTFITSRQNFDYYCDDDIDFGIQLRKLGFRNILDKNIPIMEGK
;
A
#
# COMPACT_ATOMS: atom_id res chain seq x y z
N MET A 1 -1.32 -10.71 -11.89
CA MET A 1 -1.38 -9.27 -12.22
C MET A 1 -1.48 -8.49 -10.94
N GLU A 2 -0.83 -7.35 -10.84
CA GLU A 2 -0.89 -6.47 -9.66
C GLU A 2 -0.84 -5.01 -10.08
N THR A 3 -1.30 -4.12 -9.21
CA THR A 3 -1.20 -2.67 -9.39
C THR A 3 -0.48 -2.07 -8.19
N ILE A 4 0.60 -1.34 -8.44
CA ILE A 4 1.31 -0.58 -7.42
C ILE A 4 0.76 0.84 -7.41
N VAL A 5 0.26 1.27 -6.27
CA VAL A 5 -0.41 2.55 -6.08
C VAL A 5 0.49 3.48 -5.27
N PHE A 6 0.85 4.60 -5.87
CA PHE A 6 1.57 5.70 -5.23
C PHE A 6 0.61 6.85 -4.98
N TYR A 7 0.49 7.30 -3.75
CA TYR A 7 -0.28 8.49 -3.41
C TYR A 7 0.64 9.70 -3.23
N ILE A 8 0.29 10.81 -3.90
CA ILE A 8 1.10 12.02 -3.94
C ILE A 8 0.23 13.23 -3.58
N ASP A 9 0.45 13.74 -2.38
CA ASP A 9 -0.25 14.87 -1.78
C ASP A 9 0.66 16.06 -1.48
N SER A 10 1.98 15.87 -1.63
CA SER A 10 3.01 16.84 -1.28
C SER A 10 4.27 16.63 -2.11
N GLU A 11 5.16 17.62 -2.13
CA GLU A 11 6.48 17.49 -2.76
C GLU A 11 7.29 16.34 -2.13
N GLN A 12 7.15 16.15 -0.81
CA GLN A 12 7.84 15.06 -0.12
C GLN A 12 7.32 13.68 -0.57
N SER A 13 6.00 13.49 -0.64
CA SER A 13 5.42 12.22 -1.11
C SER A 13 5.78 11.94 -2.56
N LYS A 14 5.88 12.95 -3.40
CA LYS A 14 6.38 12.82 -4.79
C LYS A 14 7.82 12.29 -4.80
N GLN A 15 8.70 12.88 -4.03
CA GLN A 15 10.10 12.44 -3.94
C GLN A 15 10.19 11.00 -3.41
N ASN A 16 9.42 10.66 -2.37
CA ASN A 16 9.36 9.32 -1.81
C ASN A 16 8.87 8.28 -2.83
N ALA A 17 7.85 8.63 -3.63
CA ALA A 17 7.32 7.78 -4.68
C ALA A 17 8.38 7.52 -5.77
N LEU A 18 9.08 8.55 -6.24
CA LEU A 18 10.12 8.42 -7.26
C LEU A 18 11.33 7.60 -6.77
N LEU A 19 11.75 7.81 -5.53
CA LEU A 19 12.80 7.00 -4.91
C LEU A 19 12.36 5.54 -4.74
N SER A 20 11.13 5.32 -4.31
CA SER A 20 10.55 3.98 -4.22
C SER A 20 10.55 3.30 -5.60
N LEU A 21 10.05 3.98 -6.63
CA LEU A 21 10.02 3.46 -8.00
C LEU A 21 11.41 3.06 -8.49
N THR A 22 12.41 3.90 -8.26
CA THR A 22 13.81 3.61 -8.59
C THR A 22 14.30 2.35 -7.88
N ASN A 23 14.02 2.22 -6.59
CA ASN A 23 14.50 1.11 -5.79
C ASN A 23 13.83 -0.23 -6.16
N ILE A 24 12.51 -0.22 -6.40
CA ILE A 24 11.74 -1.43 -6.71
C ILE A 24 11.64 -1.73 -8.21
N GLY A 25 12.14 -0.84 -9.06
CA GLY A 25 12.09 -1.01 -10.52
C GLY A 25 12.48 -2.41 -11.00
N PRO A 26 13.58 -3.00 -10.49
CA PRO A 26 13.97 -4.37 -10.83
C PRO A 26 12.98 -5.47 -10.40
N GLU A 27 12.08 -5.17 -9.46
CA GLU A 27 11.05 -6.12 -8.96
C GLU A 27 9.73 -6.01 -9.74
N ILE A 28 9.55 -4.94 -10.51
CA ILE A 28 8.35 -4.71 -11.31
C ILE A 28 8.34 -5.70 -12.46
N LYS A 29 7.23 -6.42 -12.59
CA LYS A 29 7.04 -7.44 -13.63
C LYS A 29 6.23 -6.88 -14.78
N ARG A 30 6.29 -7.55 -15.93
CA ARG A 30 5.58 -7.14 -17.14
C ARG A 30 4.06 -7.01 -16.94
N GLU A 31 3.48 -7.80 -16.02
CA GLU A 31 2.04 -7.77 -15.72
C GLU A 31 1.69 -6.80 -14.59
N THR A 32 2.62 -5.95 -14.17
CA THR A 32 2.39 -4.92 -13.14
C THR A 32 1.90 -3.63 -13.77
N SER A 33 0.86 -3.05 -13.20
CA SER A 33 0.42 -1.69 -13.50
C SER A 33 0.92 -0.71 -12.45
N LEU A 34 1.28 0.50 -12.87
CA LEU A 34 1.65 1.60 -11.98
C LEU A 34 0.51 2.63 -11.97
N LEU A 35 0.04 2.98 -10.79
CA LEU A 35 -1.01 3.97 -10.58
C LEU A 35 -0.51 5.08 -9.66
N PHE A 36 -0.44 6.30 -10.21
CA PHE A 36 -0.15 7.51 -9.46
C PHE A 36 -1.47 8.24 -9.16
N VAL A 37 -1.82 8.30 -7.88
CA VAL A 37 -2.98 9.03 -7.37
C VAL A 37 -2.46 10.34 -6.80
N THR A 38 -2.96 11.46 -7.30
CA THR A 38 -2.45 12.78 -6.93
C THR A 38 -3.59 13.70 -6.54
N ASN A 39 -3.31 14.72 -5.73
CA ASN A 39 -4.19 15.88 -5.67
C ASN A 39 -4.06 16.72 -6.97
N ASN A 40 -4.96 17.69 -7.16
CA ASN A 40 -5.00 18.51 -8.38
C ASN A 40 -3.70 19.27 -8.65
N GLU A 41 -2.98 19.65 -7.59
CA GLU A 41 -1.76 20.44 -7.68
C GLU A 41 -0.63 19.66 -8.38
N TYR A 42 -0.47 18.37 -8.05
CA TYR A 42 0.62 17.55 -8.59
C TYR A 42 0.24 16.76 -9.85
N TYR A 43 -1.05 16.77 -10.25
CA TYR A 43 -1.52 15.95 -11.37
C TYR A 43 -0.79 16.21 -12.68
N LEU A 44 -0.69 17.49 -13.09
CA LEU A 44 -0.04 17.85 -14.35
C LEU A 44 1.47 17.61 -14.30
N GLU A 45 2.07 17.82 -13.16
CA GLU A 45 3.51 17.57 -12.97
C GLU A 45 3.82 16.08 -13.10
N MET A 46 3.06 15.23 -12.42
CA MET A 46 3.26 13.78 -12.48
C MET A 46 2.97 13.21 -13.86
N ARG A 47 1.95 13.72 -14.54
CA ARG A 47 1.62 13.29 -15.91
C ARG A 47 2.72 13.66 -16.92
N ASN A 48 3.46 14.74 -16.68
CA ASN A 48 4.57 15.20 -17.51
C ASN A 48 5.94 14.78 -16.95
N LEU A 49 5.98 13.78 -16.09
CA LEU A 49 7.22 13.28 -15.51
C LEU A 49 8.19 12.84 -16.60
N ASP A 50 9.47 13.12 -16.40
CA ASP A 50 10.51 12.72 -17.35
C ASP A 50 10.52 11.20 -17.53
N PRO A 51 10.43 10.69 -18.77
CA PRO A 51 10.47 9.25 -19.04
C PRO A 51 11.68 8.52 -18.45
N GLN A 52 12.77 9.20 -18.17
CA GLN A 52 13.95 8.59 -17.53
C GLN A 52 13.65 7.89 -16.20
N TYR A 53 12.63 8.33 -15.46
CA TYR A 53 12.22 7.68 -14.21
C TYR A 53 11.65 6.28 -14.41
N PHE A 54 11.26 5.95 -15.65
CA PHE A 54 10.73 4.64 -16.04
C PHE A 54 11.70 3.83 -16.87
N GLU A 55 12.90 4.37 -17.11
CA GLU A 55 13.90 3.69 -17.94
C GLU A 55 14.34 2.36 -17.32
N GLY A 56 14.26 1.30 -18.10
CA GLY A 56 14.60 -0.07 -17.65
C GLY A 56 13.53 -0.76 -16.81
N ILE A 57 12.40 -0.09 -16.50
CA ILE A 57 11.27 -0.70 -15.80
C ILE A 57 10.27 -1.23 -16.83
N ILE A 58 9.94 -2.51 -16.72
CA ILE A 58 8.97 -3.16 -17.62
C ILE A 58 7.65 -3.32 -16.88
N PHE A 59 6.61 -2.61 -17.31
CA PHE A 59 5.26 -2.65 -16.72
C PHE A 59 4.20 -2.74 -17.83
N ASP A 60 2.96 -3.08 -17.44
CA ASP A 60 1.83 -3.20 -18.37
C ASP A 60 1.19 -1.84 -18.64
N ASN A 61 0.76 -1.14 -17.59
CA ASN A 61 0.05 0.13 -17.70
C ASN A 61 0.66 1.19 -16.78
N LEU A 62 0.60 2.43 -17.21
CA LEU A 62 0.93 3.62 -16.43
C LEU A 62 -0.30 4.53 -16.38
N MET A 63 -0.83 4.73 -15.18
CA MET A 63 -2.06 5.48 -14.94
C MET A 63 -1.78 6.66 -14.01
N PHE A 64 -2.41 7.79 -14.32
CA PHE A 64 -2.39 8.99 -13.49
C PHE A 64 -3.83 9.44 -13.26
N ILE A 65 -4.22 9.62 -12.01
CA ILE A 65 -5.53 10.14 -11.63
C ILE A 65 -5.39 11.26 -10.62
N SER A 66 -6.31 12.22 -10.71
CA SER A 66 -6.44 13.26 -9.70
C SER A 66 -7.66 12.96 -8.84
N ILE A 67 -7.49 12.94 -7.51
CA ILE A 67 -8.59 12.63 -6.61
C ILE A 67 -9.57 13.81 -6.40
N GLY A 68 -9.17 15.04 -6.74
CA GLY A 68 -10.04 16.20 -6.51
C GLY A 68 -10.45 16.32 -5.04
N GLU A 69 -11.76 16.23 -4.80
CA GLU A 69 -12.36 16.19 -3.46
C GLU A 69 -12.69 14.75 -3.00
N ASP A 70 -12.42 13.76 -3.84
CA ASP A 70 -12.66 12.35 -3.54
C ASP A 70 -11.64 11.80 -2.55
N SER A 71 -11.95 10.62 -1.98
CA SER A 71 -11.01 9.89 -1.15
C SER A 71 -10.03 9.05 -1.98
N LEU A 72 -8.89 8.71 -1.41
CA LEU A 72 -7.90 7.81 -2.04
C LEU A 72 -8.55 6.47 -2.41
N SER A 73 -9.33 5.89 -1.49
CA SER A 73 -10.00 4.61 -1.71
C SER A 73 -10.95 4.66 -2.91
N HIS A 74 -11.72 5.74 -3.05
CA HIS A 74 -12.67 5.92 -4.16
C HIS A 74 -11.92 6.05 -5.49
N ALA A 75 -10.92 6.92 -5.55
CA ALA A 75 -10.12 7.14 -6.74
C ALA A 75 -9.42 5.85 -7.23
N VAL A 76 -8.84 5.08 -6.32
CA VAL A 76 -8.22 3.79 -6.64
C VAL A 76 -9.26 2.80 -7.15
N LYS A 77 -10.41 2.67 -6.48
CA LYS A 77 -11.50 1.75 -6.89
C LYS A 77 -11.99 2.06 -8.30
N GLU A 78 -12.17 3.33 -8.64
CA GLU A 78 -12.55 3.75 -10.01
C GLU A 78 -11.48 3.39 -11.04
N ALA A 79 -10.21 3.69 -10.76
CA ALA A 79 -9.10 3.43 -11.67
C ALA A 79 -8.93 1.95 -12.00
N ILE A 80 -9.19 1.07 -11.03
CA ILE A 80 -9.01 -0.38 -11.17
C ILE A 80 -10.32 -1.15 -11.41
N ASN A 81 -11.43 -0.46 -11.65
CA ASN A 81 -12.77 -1.06 -11.69
C ASN A 81 -12.89 -2.27 -12.63
N ASN A 82 -12.12 -2.30 -13.72
CA ASN A 82 -12.11 -3.39 -14.70
C ASN A 82 -10.86 -4.30 -14.58
N LEU A 83 -10.06 -4.16 -13.54
CA LEU A 83 -8.83 -4.93 -13.36
C LEU A 83 -9.00 -5.97 -12.24
N TYR A 84 -8.73 -7.24 -12.56
CA TYR A 84 -8.56 -8.29 -11.56
C TYR A 84 -7.09 -8.31 -11.13
N THR A 85 -6.77 -7.57 -10.08
CA THR A 85 -5.38 -7.31 -9.70
C THR A 85 -5.24 -7.27 -8.19
N ASP A 86 -4.14 -7.79 -7.66
CA ASP A 86 -3.74 -7.48 -6.30
C ASP A 86 -3.22 -6.04 -6.25
N LEU A 87 -3.33 -5.40 -5.11
CA LEU A 87 -2.97 -4.01 -4.92
C LEU A 87 -1.83 -3.89 -3.91
N ILE A 88 -0.79 -3.17 -4.30
CA ILE A 88 0.26 -2.73 -3.37
C ILE A 88 0.04 -1.24 -3.14
N ILE A 89 -0.44 -0.88 -1.96
CA ILE A 89 -0.68 0.50 -1.56
C ILE A 89 0.55 1.01 -0.81
N ILE A 90 1.13 2.09 -1.29
CA ILE A 90 2.32 2.69 -0.68
C ILE A 90 1.91 3.94 0.08
N ASN A 91 2.16 3.93 1.38
CA ASN A 91 1.97 5.12 2.21
C ASN A 91 2.91 6.25 1.74
N PRO A 92 2.43 7.49 1.59
CA PRO A 92 3.20 8.61 1.04
C PRO A 92 4.45 9.00 1.85
N ILE A 93 4.48 8.65 3.15
CA ILE A 93 5.68 8.90 3.97
C ILE A 93 6.76 7.82 3.83
N HIS A 94 6.45 6.70 3.18
CA HIS A 94 7.37 5.58 3.05
C HIS A 94 8.15 5.62 1.74
N ILE A 95 9.40 5.18 1.83
CA ILE A 95 10.24 4.83 0.68
C ILE A 95 10.45 3.31 0.71
N LEU A 96 10.01 2.63 -0.34
CA LEU A 96 10.31 1.21 -0.52
C LEU A 96 11.78 1.04 -0.89
N LYS A 97 12.42 0.03 -0.29
CA LYS A 97 13.75 -0.42 -0.70
C LYS A 97 13.62 -1.65 -1.59
N TYR A 98 14.71 -1.98 -2.27
CA TYR A 98 14.81 -3.23 -3.02
C TYR A 98 14.48 -4.44 -2.12
N GLY A 99 13.69 -5.36 -2.63
CA GLY A 99 13.18 -6.53 -1.92
C GLY A 99 11.79 -6.34 -1.32
N ALA A 100 11.28 -5.10 -1.17
CA ALA A 100 10.03 -4.83 -0.50
C ALA A 100 8.82 -5.48 -1.20
N VAL A 101 8.72 -5.29 -2.51
CA VAL A 101 7.61 -5.83 -3.30
C VAL A 101 7.69 -7.35 -3.38
N SER A 102 8.89 -7.89 -3.56
CA SER A 102 9.12 -9.34 -3.62
C SER A 102 8.77 -10.03 -2.30
N GLU A 103 9.11 -9.41 -1.17
CA GLU A 103 8.81 -9.98 0.15
C GLU A 103 7.31 -9.91 0.47
N MET A 104 6.64 -8.78 0.19
CA MET A 104 5.19 -8.69 0.31
C MET A 104 4.48 -9.76 -0.52
N ARG A 105 4.87 -9.94 -1.78
CA ARG A 105 4.32 -10.98 -2.66
C ARG A 105 4.54 -12.38 -2.11
N ARG A 106 5.77 -12.66 -1.66
CA ARG A 106 6.13 -13.98 -1.14
C ARG A 106 5.21 -14.37 0.01
N ILE A 107 5.07 -13.50 1.02
CA ILE A 107 4.23 -13.77 2.17
C ILE A 107 2.76 -13.85 1.76
N PHE A 108 2.27 -12.89 0.98
CA PHE A 108 0.86 -12.80 0.60
C PHE A 108 0.39 -14.05 -0.17
N ASN A 109 1.23 -14.61 -1.02
CA ASN A 109 0.92 -15.81 -1.80
C ASN A 109 0.99 -17.11 -0.98
N ASP A 110 1.69 -17.11 0.16
CA ASP A 110 1.85 -18.29 1.01
C ASP A 110 0.64 -18.56 1.92
N GLY A 111 -0.34 -17.64 1.97
CA GLY A 111 -1.46 -17.78 2.89
C GLY A 111 -2.75 -17.09 2.47
N HIS A 112 -3.77 -17.24 3.31
CA HIS A 112 -5.07 -16.58 3.13
C HIS A 112 -5.12 -15.33 3.99
N TYR A 113 -4.51 -14.25 3.49
CA TYR A 113 -4.34 -13.01 4.21
C TYR A 113 -5.30 -11.92 3.74
N GLY A 114 -5.74 -11.09 4.67
CA GLY A 114 -6.45 -9.85 4.39
C GLY A 114 -5.51 -8.84 3.76
N PHE A 115 -4.38 -8.62 4.41
CA PHE A 115 -3.25 -7.89 3.88
C PHE A 115 -1.92 -8.38 4.50
N VAL A 116 -0.84 -8.03 3.82
CA VAL A 116 0.54 -8.21 4.32
C VAL A 116 1.30 -6.92 4.08
N GLY A 117 1.97 -6.40 5.08
CA GLY A 117 2.73 -5.17 4.91
C GLY A 117 3.65 -4.82 6.07
N ASN A 118 4.13 -3.59 6.04
CA ASN A 118 4.96 -3.01 7.09
C ASN A 118 4.52 -1.57 7.38
N SER A 119 4.78 -1.14 8.61
CA SER A 119 4.56 0.23 9.09
C SER A 119 5.77 0.67 9.91
N LEU A 120 6.03 1.97 9.93
CA LEU A 120 7.06 2.57 10.78
C LEU A 120 6.49 3.07 12.11
N LYS A 121 5.17 3.01 12.26
CA LYS A 121 4.45 3.42 13.46
C LYS A 121 3.91 2.23 14.24
N SER A 122 3.13 2.51 15.25
CA SER A 122 2.54 1.50 16.11
C SER A 122 1.41 0.76 15.40
N VAL A 123 1.30 -0.53 15.68
CA VAL A 123 0.23 -1.41 15.24
C VAL A 123 -0.52 -1.95 16.45
N GLY A 124 -1.76 -2.38 16.31
CA GLY A 124 -2.56 -2.79 17.43
C GLY A 124 -3.35 -4.08 17.25
N LYS A 125 -3.73 -4.67 18.39
CA LYS A 125 -4.76 -5.69 18.44
C LYS A 125 -6.04 -5.11 18.99
N ALA A 126 -7.17 -5.50 18.43
CA ALA A 126 -8.49 -5.13 18.94
C ALA A 126 -8.91 -6.09 20.06
N GLN A 127 -9.40 -5.54 21.17
CA GLN A 127 -9.87 -6.35 22.30
C GLN A 127 -11.19 -7.04 22.01
N ASP A 128 -12.08 -6.41 21.27
CA ASP A 128 -13.37 -6.97 20.87
C ASP A 128 -13.69 -6.62 19.42
N LEU A 129 -13.41 -7.57 18.53
CA LEU A 129 -13.59 -7.38 17.10
C LEU A 129 -15.05 -7.18 16.67
N TYR A 130 -16.01 -7.67 17.45
CA TYR A 130 -17.39 -7.82 16.98
C TYR A 130 -18.37 -6.80 17.53
N SER A 131 -18.14 -6.26 18.73
CA SER A 131 -19.10 -5.33 19.37
C SER A 131 -18.60 -3.89 19.42
N ASN A 132 -17.43 -3.65 19.92
CA ASN A 132 -16.83 -2.32 20.02
C ASN A 132 -15.30 -2.43 19.99
N PRO A 133 -14.68 -2.47 18.79
CA PRO A 133 -13.26 -2.71 18.69
C PRO A 133 -12.46 -1.55 19.31
N VAL A 134 -11.87 -1.82 20.46
CA VAL A 134 -10.94 -0.90 21.13
C VAL A 134 -9.53 -1.44 20.96
N ILE A 135 -8.65 -0.62 20.43
CA ILE A 135 -7.24 -0.98 20.26
C ILE A 135 -6.55 -0.84 21.62
N THR A 136 -6.17 -1.96 22.20
CA THR A 136 -5.60 -2.02 23.56
C THR A 136 -4.09 -2.20 23.56
N ASP A 137 -3.54 -2.87 22.58
CA ASP A 137 -2.09 -3.19 22.52
C ASP A 137 -1.44 -2.48 21.36
N LEU A 138 -0.94 -1.26 21.59
CA LEU A 138 -0.02 -0.62 20.68
C LEU A 138 1.33 -1.32 20.77
N ILE A 139 1.72 -1.94 19.68
CA ILE A 139 2.94 -2.71 19.58
C ILE A 139 3.98 -1.88 18.85
N ASN A 140 5.15 -1.75 19.44
CA ASN A 140 6.28 -1.17 18.74
C ASN A 140 6.73 -2.13 17.63
N VAL A 141 6.66 -1.66 16.38
CA VAL A 141 6.98 -2.44 15.18
C VAL A 141 8.40 -3.02 15.20
N THR A 142 9.31 -2.41 15.96
CA THR A 142 10.71 -2.84 16.02
C THR A 142 10.94 -4.15 16.79
N GLU A 143 9.96 -4.62 17.55
CA GLU A 143 10.14 -5.77 18.46
C GLU A 143 9.88 -7.13 17.80
N TYR A 144 9.22 -7.19 16.63
CA TYR A 144 8.76 -8.46 16.05
C TYR A 144 9.16 -8.58 14.57
N SER A 145 9.53 -9.78 14.13
CA SER A 145 9.85 -10.06 12.72
C SER A 145 8.61 -10.23 11.86
N GLU A 146 7.67 -11.04 12.32
CA GLU A 146 6.37 -11.27 11.70
C GLU A 146 5.31 -11.37 12.79
N ARG A 147 4.16 -10.72 12.60
CA ARG A 147 3.06 -10.77 13.56
C ARG A 147 1.69 -10.62 12.93
N GLU A 148 0.75 -11.40 13.42
CA GLU A 148 -0.67 -11.18 13.15
C GLU A 148 -1.17 -9.97 13.94
N ILE A 149 -1.83 -9.06 13.23
CA ILE A 149 -2.35 -7.79 13.75
C ILE A 149 -3.81 -7.61 13.35
N ASP A 150 -4.52 -6.75 14.05
CA ASP A 150 -5.91 -6.43 13.71
C ASP A 150 -6.00 -5.10 12.97
N THR A 151 -5.11 -4.19 13.26
CA THR A 151 -5.12 -2.83 12.68
C THR A 151 -3.72 -2.28 12.51
N LEU A 152 -3.62 -1.30 11.64
CA LEU A 152 -2.40 -0.57 11.31
C LEU A 152 -2.67 0.92 11.24
N THR A 153 -1.62 1.69 11.40
CA THR A 153 -1.59 3.11 11.02
C THR A 153 -0.41 3.35 10.10
N ASP A 154 -0.60 4.21 9.10
CA ASP A 154 0.44 4.62 8.15
C ASP A 154 1.16 3.43 7.50
N MET A 155 0.40 2.57 6.84
CA MET A 155 0.88 1.32 6.31
C MET A 155 1.20 1.35 4.83
N THR A 156 2.23 0.60 4.46
CA THR A 156 2.44 0.09 3.10
C THR A 156 2.13 -1.40 3.07
N PHE A 157 1.24 -1.84 2.19
CA PHE A 157 0.72 -3.21 2.21
C PHE A 157 0.32 -3.74 0.84
N ILE A 158 0.26 -5.07 0.72
CA ILE A 158 -0.39 -5.80 -0.38
C ILE A 158 -1.71 -6.39 0.09
N THR A 159 -2.73 -6.31 -0.74
CA THR A 159 -4.06 -6.91 -0.51
C THR A 159 -4.69 -7.33 -1.83
N SER A 160 -5.67 -8.23 -1.79
CA SER A 160 -6.44 -8.58 -3.00
C SER A 160 -7.40 -7.46 -3.38
N ARG A 161 -7.79 -7.43 -4.68
CA ARG A 161 -8.84 -6.51 -5.17
C ARG A 161 -10.14 -6.64 -4.39
N GLN A 162 -10.54 -7.86 -4.05
CA GLN A 162 -11.77 -8.12 -3.30
C GLN A 162 -11.71 -7.56 -1.87
N ASN A 163 -10.58 -7.74 -1.21
CA ASN A 163 -10.38 -7.20 0.13
C ASN A 163 -10.35 -5.67 0.12
N PHE A 164 -9.78 -5.07 -0.92
CA PHE A 164 -9.70 -3.62 -1.06
C PHE A 164 -11.07 -2.93 -1.18
N ASP A 165 -12.13 -3.65 -1.54
CA ASP A 165 -13.49 -3.11 -1.53
C ASP A 165 -13.96 -2.66 -0.14
N TYR A 166 -13.36 -3.20 0.93
CA TYR A 166 -13.62 -2.80 2.31
C TYR A 166 -12.75 -1.62 2.78
N TYR A 167 -11.77 -1.19 1.99
CA TYR A 167 -10.92 -0.05 2.33
C TYR A 167 -11.68 1.27 2.21
N CYS A 168 -11.62 2.12 3.23
CA CYS A 168 -12.35 3.39 3.31
C CYS A 168 -11.47 4.54 3.86
N ASP A 169 -10.19 4.56 3.48
CA ASP A 169 -9.18 5.52 3.93
C ASP A 169 -8.90 5.53 5.45
N ASP A 170 -9.42 4.54 6.14
CA ASP A 170 -9.12 4.27 7.54
C ASP A 170 -8.52 2.86 7.66
N ASP A 171 -7.20 2.83 7.86
CA ASP A 171 -6.44 1.58 7.99
C ASP A 171 -6.93 0.74 9.18
N ILE A 172 -7.44 1.40 10.23
CA ILE A 172 -7.95 0.74 11.43
C ILE A 172 -9.21 -0.03 11.09
N ASP A 173 -10.19 0.64 10.50
CA ASP A 173 -11.45 0.01 10.13
C ASP A 173 -11.27 -1.07 9.07
N PHE A 174 -10.39 -0.85 8.10
CA PHE A 174 -10.06 -1.82 7.08
C PHE A 174 -9.53 -3.12 7.69
N GLY A 175 -8.52 -3.02 8.56
CA GLY A 175 -7.94 -4.19 9.22
C GLY A 175 -8.98 -4.97 10.05
N ILE A 176 -9.82 -4.28 10.82
CA ILE A 176 -10.87 -4.88 11.62
C ILE A 176 -11.92 -5.58 10.74
N GLN A 177 -12.34 -4.97 9.64
CA GLN A 177 -13.32 -5.60 8.73
C GLN A 177 -12.78 -6.91 8.16
N LEU A 178 -11.53 -6.93 7.71
CA LEU A 178 -10.90 -8.15 7.20
C LEU A 178 -10.80 -9.25 8.27
N ARG A 179 -10.49 -8.87 9.52
CA ARG A 179 -10.47 -9.82 10.65
C ARG A 179 -11.86 -10.40 10.92
N LYS A 180 -12.93 -9.58 10.86
CA LYS A 180 -14.33 -10.04 11.01
C LYS A 180 -14.73 -11.02 9.93
N LEU A 181 -14.17 -10.89 8.73
CA LEU A 181 -14.36 -11.81 7.61
C LEU A 181 -13.51 -13.09 7.71
N GLY A 182 -12.68 -13.22 8.75
CA GLY A 182 -11.87 -14.40 9.01
C GLY A 182 -10.49 -14.38 8.35
N PHE A 183 -10.09 -13.27 7.74
CA PHE A 183 -8.74 -13.13 7.21
C PHE A 183 -7.73 -12.87 8.34
N ARG A 184 -6.47 -13.21 8.07
CA ARG A 184 -5.33 -12.83 8.90
C ARG A 184 -4.64 -11.62 8.29
N ASN A 185 -4.33 -10.63 9.10
CA ASN A 185 -3.56 -9.45 8.68
C ASN A 185 -2.14 -9.59 9.24
N ILE A 186 -1.15 -9.43 8.39
CA ILE A 186 0.25 -9.67 8.74
C ILE A 186 1.07 -8.39 8.67
N LEU A 187 1.76 -8.10 9.77
CA LEU A 187 2.88 -7.18 9.79
C LEU A 187 4.18 -7.97 9.70
N ASP A 188 5.04 -7.62 8.75
CA ASP A 188 6.40 -8.15 8.69
C ASP A 188 7.42 -7.01 8.57
N LYS A 189 8.23 -6.83 9.60
CA LYS A 189 9.28 -5.81 9.62
C LYS A 189 10.45 -6.09 8.66
N ASN A 190 10.53 -7.31 8.12
CA ASN A 190 11.53 -7.65 7.12
C ASN A 190 11.19 -7.09 5.73
N ILE A 191 9.94 -6.65 5.51
CA ILE A 191 9.60 -5.87 4.32
C ILE A 191 10.36 -4.54 4.40
N PRO A 192 11.35 -4.31 3.51
CA PRO A 192 12.29 -3.21 3.68
C PRO A 192 11.67 -1.87 3.24
N ILE A 193 11.22 -1.08 4.22
CA ILE A 193 10.75 0.30 4.06
C ILE A 193 11.60 1.26 4.89
N MET A 194 11.56 2.54 4.57
CA MET A 194 12.14 3.60 5.39
C MET A 194 11.24 4.85 5.34
N GLU A 195 11.35 5.70 6.33
CA GLU A 195 10.69 7.00 6.33
C GLU A 195 11.41 7.95 5.36
N GLY A 196 10.62 8.67 4.56
CA GLY A 196 11.11 9.79 3.77
C GLY A 196 11.50 10.97 4.67
N LYS A 197 12.53 11.70 4.29
CA LYS A 197 13.04 12.85 5.06
C LYS A 197 12.42 14.14 4.55
#